data_5d7de6a99830297a368a141d61c4dbaf
#
_entry.id   5d7de6a99830297a368a141d61c4dbaf
#
_cell.length_a   1.000
_cell.length_b   1.000
_cell.length_c   1.000
_cell.angle_alpha   90.00
_cell.angle_beta   90.00
_cell.angle_gamma   90.00
#
_symmetry.space_group_name_H-M   'P 1'
#
loop_
_entity.id
_entity.type
_entity.pdbx_description
1 polymer ?
#
loop_
_entity_poly.entity_id
_entity_poly.type
_entity_poly.pdbx_seq_one_letter_code
_entity_poly.pdbx_strand_id
1 'polypeptide(L)'
;MNHLAIRRAYPNAVTIYDSSGVFDGDGNQITIDQSLVNTAASAIQTELNWQNLRDKRNQLLSETDYLALSDVTMSSEMQTYRQALRDLPANTSDPANPVWPTKPGG
;
A
#
# COMPACT_ATOMS: atom_id res chain seq x y z
N MET A 1 -9.22 -11.85 15.91
CA MET A 1 -8.02 -11.12 16.41
C MET A 1 -7.08 -10.87 15.24
N ASN A 2 -6.54 -9.66 15.15
CA ASN A 2 -5.62 -9.31 14.06
C ASN A 2 -4.19 -9.65 14.46
N HIS A 3 -3.70 -10.84 14.08
CA HIS A 3 -2.38 -11.33 14.47
C HIS A 3 -1.25 -10.46 13.93
N LEU A 4 -1.39 -9.94 12.71
CA LEU A 4 -0.36 -9.09 12.09
C LEU A 4 -0.24 -7.75 12.84
N ALA A 5 -1.36 -7.13 13.19
CA ALA A 5 -1.37 -5.87 13.94
C ALA A 5 -0.83 -6.07 15.36
N ILE A 6 -1.17 -7.20 16.01
CA ILE A 6 -0.68 -7.54 17.33
C ILE A 6 0.84 -7.69 17.31
N ARG A 7 1.40 -8.41 16.35
CA ARG A 7 2.84 -8.61 16.22
C ARG A 7 3.59 -7.31 15.92
N ARG A 8 2.96 -6.40 15.18
CA ARG A 8 3.54 -5.10 14.89
C ARG A 8 3.58 -4.21 16.13
N ALA A 9 2.50 -4.21 16.93
CA ALA A 9 2.44 -3.45 18.17
C ALA A 9 3.31 -4.07 19.28
N TYR A 10 3.42 -5.39 19.29
CA TYR A 10 4.16 -6.16 20.28
C TYR A 10 5.13 -7.12 19.59
N PRO A 11 6.33 -6.64 19.19
CA PRO A 11 7.27 -7.47 18.43
C PRO A 11 7.78 -8.72 19.16
N ASN A 12 7.68 -8.74 20.49
CA ASN A 12 8.06 -9.90 21.30
C ASN A 12 6.95 -10.95 21.41
N ALA A 13 5.78 -10.74 20.80
CA ALA A 13 4.71 -11.71 20.77
C ALA A 13 5.11 -12.90 19.89
N VAL A 14 5.24 -14.07 20.46
CA VAL A 14 5.62 -15.29 19.75
C VAL A 14 4.41 -16.17 19.45
N THR A 15 3.50 -16.29 20.40
CA THR A 15 2.31 -17.11 20.27
C THR A 15 1.06 -16.27 20.47
N ILE A 16 0.11 -16.39 19.55
CA ILE A 16 -1.15 -15.66 19.57
C ILE A 16 -2.30 -16.66 19.46
N TYR A 17 -3.16 -16.66 20.48
CA TYR A 17 -4.37 -17.49 20.50
C TYR A 17 -5.59 -16.55 20.56
N ASP A 18 -6.55 -16.75 19.67
CA ASP A 18 -7.77 -15.93 19.64
C ASP A 18 -8.58 -16.03 20.92
N SER A 19 -8.55 -17.18 21.59
CA SER A 19 -9.31 -17.43 22.82
C SER A 19 -8.48 -17.27 24.10
N SER A 20 -7.16 -17.44 24.03
CA SER A 20 -6.27 -17.50 25.20
C SER A 20 -5.37 -16.28 25.35
N GLY A 21 -5.21 -15.47 24.30
CA GLY A 21 -4.41 -14.26 24.33
C GLY A 21 -3.07 -14.36 23.63
N VAL A 22 -2.16 -13.49 23.98
CA VAL A 22 -0.86 -13.33 23.33
C VAL A 22 0.25 -13.62 24.34
N PHE A 23 1.28 -14.36 23.90
CA PHE A 23 2.38 -14.81 24.75
C PHE A 23 3.72 -14.44 24.11
N ASP A 24 4.71 -14.13 24.95
CA ASP A 24 6.10 -13.91 24.52
C ASP A 24 6.86 -15.24 24.38
N GLY A 25 8.16 -15.16 24.05
CA GLY A 25 9.02 -16.33 23.89
C GLY A 25 9.27 -17.12 25.16
N ASP A 26 9.02 -16.55 26.33
CA ASP A 26 9.17 -17.18 27.63
C ASP A 26 7.87 -17.80 28.13
N GLY A 27 6.80 -17.70 27.34
CA GLY A 27 5.48 -18.22 27.70
C GLY A 27 4.66 -17.30 28.58
N ASN A 28 5.13 -16.07 28.82
CA ASN A 28 4.42 -15.09 29.61
C ASN A 28 3.33 -14.40 28.78
N GLN A 29 2.16 -14.25 29.36
CA GLN A 29 1.06 -13.57 28.67
C GLN A 29 1.34 -12.08 28.55
N ILE A 30 1.14 -11.53 27.35
CA ILE A 30 1.28 -10.10 27.08
C ILE A 30 -0.09 -9.44 27.22
N THR A 31 -0.16 -8.39 28.03
CA THR A 31 -1.38 -7.59 28.15
C THR A 31 -1.51 -6.72 26.89
N ILE A 32 -2.62 -6.87 26.18
CA ILE A 32 -2.85 -6.18 24.91
C ILE A 32 -3.57 -4.85 25.16
N ASP A 33 -2.96 -3.75 24.69
CA ASP A 33 -3.64 -2.46 24.59
C ASP A 33 -4.30 -2.39 23.21
N GLN A 34 -5.62 -2.44 23.18
CA GLN A 34 -6.38 -2.46 21.93
C GLN A 34 -6.13 -1.22 21.08
N SER A 35 -5.87 -0.06 21.69
CA SER A 35 -5.58 1.15 20.92
C SER A 35 -4.26 1.04 20.16
N LEU A 36 -3.23 0.38 20.73
CA LEU A 36 -1.96 0.13 20.03
C LEU A 36 -2.16 -0.84 18.87
N VAL A 37 -2.97 -1.88 19.06
CA VAL A 37 -3.30 -2.84 18.00
C VAL A 37 -4.07 -2.13 16.87
N ASN A 38 -5.02 -1.28 17.20
CA ASN A 38 -5.79 -0.52 16.22
C ASN A 38 -4.89 0.42 15.42
N THR A 39 -3.95 1.10 16.08
CA THR A 39 -2.98 1.98 15.42
C THR A 39 -2.09 1.18 14.47
N ALA A 40 -1.61 0.00 14.90
CA ALA A 40 -0.80 -0.86 14.06
C ALA A 40 -1.60 -1.39 12.86
N ALA A 41 -2.86 -1.77 13.05
CA ALA A 41 -3.73 -2.21 11.97
C ALA A 41 -3.95 -1.10 10.93
N SER A 42 -4.16 0.14 11.38
CA SER A 42 -4.32 1.29 10.49
C SER A 42 -3.04 1.57 9.70
N ALA A 43 -1.88 1.47 10.33
CA ALA A 43 -0.59 1.65 9.66
C ALA A 43 -0.35 0.57 8.60
N ILE A 44 -0.69 -0.68 8.88
CA ILE A 44 -0.59 -1.79 7.93
C ILE A 44 -1.52 -1.55 6.75
N GLN A 45 -2.76 -1.13 6.98
CA GLN A 45 -3.72 -0.85 5.91
C GLN A 45 -3.22 0.29 5.02
N THR A 46 -2.64 1.35 5.62
CA THR A 46 -2.05 2.46 4.86
C THR A 46 -0.88 1.97 3.98
N GLU A 47 -0.01 1.12 4.50
CA GLU A 47 1.10 0.53 3.73
C GLU A 47 0.58 -0.29 2.55
N LEU A 48 -0.48 -1.09 2.75
CA LEU A 48 -1.10 -1.87 1.69
C LEU A 48 -1.73 -0.96 0.63
N ASN A 49 -2.36 0.12 1.04
CA ASN A 49 -2.94 1.09 0.11
C ASN A 49 -1.87 1.74 -0.76
N TRP A 50 -0.71 2.12 -0.19
CA TRP A 50 0.42 2.63 -0.95
C TRP A 50 0.98 1.59 -1.91
N GLN A 51 1.09 0.33 -1.48
CA GLN A 51 1.56 -0.76 -2.34
C GLN A 51 0.60 -0.98 -3.51
N ASN A 52 -0.71 -1.02 -3.24
CA ASN A 52 -1.72 -1.19 -4.28
C ASN A 52 -1.71 -0.02 -5.28
N LEU A 53 -1.53 1.21 -4.80
CA LEU A 53 -1.42 2.39 -5.65
C LEU A 53 -0.23 2.26 -6.60
N ARG A 54 0.94 1.90 -6.07
CA ARG A 54 2.16 1.75 -6.88
C ARG A 54 2.02 0.61 -7.88
N ASP A 55 1.44 -0.52 -7.50
CA ASP A 55 1.24 -1.66 -8.37
C ASP A 55 0.31 -1.30 -9.54
N LYS A 56 -0.80 -0.62 -9.27
CA LYS A 56 -1.72 -0.17 -10.30
C LYS A 56 -1.07 0.86 -11.22
N ARG A 57 -0.32 1.82 -10.65
CA ARG A 57 0.42 2.82 -11.43
C ARG A 57 1.40 2.13 -12.39
N ASN A 58 2.17 1.16 -11.89
CA ASN A 58 3.13 0.43 -12.70
C ASN A 58 2.46 -0.36 -13.81
N GLN A 59 1.29 -0.95 -13.53
CA GLN A 59 0.49 -1.64 -14.55
C GLN A 59 0.04 -0.67 -15.65
N LEU A 60 -0.47 0.50 -15.27
CA LEU A 60 -0.91 1.51 -16.24
C LEU A 60 0.24 2.06 -17.07
N LEU A 61 1.42 2.26 -16.48
CA LEU A 61 2.62 2.64 -17.22
C LEU A 61 3.04 1.55 -18.18
N SER A 62 3.01 0.29 -17.75
CA SER A 62 3.35 -0.86 -18.57
C SER A 62 2.44 -0.97 -19.81
N GLU A 63 1.16 -0.68 -19.67
CA GLU A 63 0.19 -0.72 -20.76
C GLU A 63 0.51 0.28 -21.88
N THR A 64 1.27 1.33 -21.59
CA THR A 64 1.63 2.38 -22.55
C THR A 64 3.12 2.44 -22.86
N ASP A 65 3.94 1.53 -22.32
CA ASP A 65 5.40 1.53 -22.53
C ASP A 65 5.77 1.37 -24.00
N TYR A 66 4.97 0.64 -24.81
CA TYR A 66 5.21 0.48 -26.23
C TYR A 66 5.21 1.83 -26.96
N LEU A 67 4.54 2.85 -26.43
CA LEU A 67 4.51 4.20 -27.02
C LEU A 67 5.81 4.96 -26.81
N ALA A 68 6.70 4.49 -25.91
CA ALA A 68 8.01 5.08 -25.68
C ALA A 68 9.09 4.51 -26.61
N LEU A 69 8.75 3.57 -27.49
CA LEU A 69 9.69 3.02 -28.46
C LEU A 69 10.09 4.08 -29.49
N SER A 70 11.33 3.98 -30.00
CA SER A 70 11.92 5.01 -30.84
C SER A 70 11.22 5.21 -32.19
N ASP A 71 10.50 4.19 -32.68
CA ASP A 71 9.76 4.26 -33.93
C ASP A 71 8.28 4.63 -33.76
N VAL A 72 7.87 4.98 -32.53
CA VAL A 72 6.52 5.41 -32.20
C VAL A 72 6.56 6.85 -31.66
N THR A 73 5.73 7.73 -32.23
CA THR A 73 5.60 9.10 -31.72
C THR A 73 4.52 9.17 -30.68
N MET A 74 4.91 9.48 -29.43
CA MET A 74 3.98 9.63 -28.33
C MET A 74 3.34 11.03 -28.37
N SER A 75 2.00 11.10 -28.27
CA SER A 75 1.29 12.38 -28.21
C SER A 75 1.63 13.13 -26.95
N SER A 76 1.46 14.48 -26.96
CA SER A 76 1.69 15.30 -25.78
C SER A 76 0.72 14.96 -24.65
N GLU A 77 -0.52 14.63 -24.97
CA GLU A 77 -1.51 14.18 -23.99
C GLU A 77 -1.07 12.88 -23.31
N MET A 78 -0.51 11.93 -24.07
CA MET A 78 -0.01 10.68 -23.49
C MET A 78 1.22 10.91 -22.63
N GLN A 79 2.11 11.81 -23.04
CA GLN A 79 3.28 12.19 -22.22
C GLN A 79 2.83 12.79 -20.89
N THR A 80 1.82 13.67 -20.91
CA THR A 80 1.24 14.27 -19.72
C THR A 80 0.61 13.21 -18.82
N TYR A 81 -0.15 12.27 -19.39
CA TYR A 81 -0.76 11.17 -18.66
C TYR A 81 0.28 10.31 -17.96
N ARG A 82 1.33 9.91 -18.69
CA ARG A 82 2.39 9.08 -18.11
C ARG A 82 3.16 9.82 -17.01
N GLN A 83 3.42 11.11 -17.19
CA GLN A 83 4.08 11.92 -16.16
C GLN A 83 3.20 12.05 -14.93
N ALA A 84 1.89 12.23 -15.10
CA ALA A 84 0.94 12.27 -13.99
C ALA A 84 0.94 10.94 -13.21
N LEU A 85 1.05 9.80 -13.90
CA LEU A 85 1.16 8.49 -13.24
C LEU A 85 2.45 8.39 -12.42
N ARG A 86 3.59 8.85 -12.95
CA ARG A 86 4.87 8.83 -12.21
C ARG A 86 4.80 9.70 -10.97
N ASP A 87 4.14 10.85 -11.07
CA ASP A 87 4.04 11.81 -9.98
C ASP A 87 2.91 11.49 -9.00
N LEU A 88 2.04 10.53 -9.32
CA LEU A 88 0.85 10.23 -8.52
C LEU A 88 1.17 9.94 -7.05
N PRO A 89 2.18 9.13 -6.69
CA PRO A 89 2.47 8.89 -5.28
C PRO A 89 2.84 10.16 -4.52
N ALA A 90 3.62 11.06 -5.15
CA ALA A 90 4.02 12.31 -4.52
C ALA A 90 2.85 13.29 -4.37
N ASN A 91 1.85 13.21 -5.26
CA ASN A 91 0.69 14.09 -5.26
C ASN A 91 -0.52 13.52 -4.53
N THR A 92 -0.41 12.29 -4.02
CA THR A 92 -1.51 11.62 -3.29
C THR A 92 -1.30 11.80 -1.80
N SER A 93 -2.25 12.45 -1.13
CA SER A 93 -2.23 12.58 0.32
C SER A 93 -2.89 11.39 1.02
N ASP A 94 -3.89 10.79 0.38
CA ASP A 94 -4.62 9.63 0.92
C ASP A 94 -4.53 8.46 -0.07
N PRO A 95 -3.70 7.42 0.24
CA PRO A 95 -3.52 6.31 -0.69
C PRO A 95 -4.77 5.43 -0.84
N ALA A 96 -5.75 5.55 0.05
CA ALA A 96 -7.03 4.84 -0.08
C ALA A 96 -7.93 5.48 -1.14
N ASN A 97 -7.71 6.75 -1.45
CA ASN A 97 -8.53 7.53 -2.39
C ASN A 97 -7.65 8.31 -3.37
N PRO A 98 -6.81 7.63 -4.18
CA PRO A 98 -5.98 8.33 -5.15
C PRO A 98 -6.83 8.87 -6.30
N VAL A 99 -6.40 10.00 -6.86
CA VAL A 99 -7.06 10.59 -8.05
C VAL A 99 -6.26 10.15 -9.28
N TRP A 100 -6.79 9.17 -9.99
CA TRP A 100 -6.13 8.60 -11.17
C TRP A 100 -6.25 9.56 -12.36
N PRO A 101 -5.16 9.82 -13.10
CA PRO A 101 -5.26 10.59 -14.33
C PRO A 101 -6.08 9.83 -15.38
N THR A 102 -6.74 10.58 -16.25
CA THR A 102 -7.55 9.99 -17.31
C THR A 102 -6.67 9.69 -18.51
N LYS A 103 -6.68 8.43 -18.97
CA LYS A 103 -5.94 8.02 -20.17
C LYS A 103 -6.51 8.77 -21.37
N PRO A 104 -5.65 9.39 -22.21
CA PRO A 104 -6.13 10.03 -23.43
C PRO A 104 -6.86 9.04 -24.33
N GLY A 105 -7.96 9.50 -24.93
CA GLY A 105 -8.79 8.68 -25.81
C GLY A 105 -8.04 8.28 -27.06
N GLY A 106 -7.90 7.01 -27.27
CA GLY A 106 -7.20 6.54 -28.45
C GLY A 106 -6.63 5.18 -28.26
#